data_32b67a4ff035b3b1d1935358f70df9f3
#
_entry.id   32b67a4ff035b3b1d1935358f70df9f3
#
_cell.length_a   1.000
_cell.length_b   1.000
_cell.length_c   1.000
_cell.angle_alpha   90.00
_cell.angle_beta   90.00
_cell.angle_gamma   90.00
#
_symmetry.space_group_name_H-M   'P 1'
#
loop_
_entity.id
_entity.type
_entity.pdbx_description
1 polymer ?
#
loop_
_entity_poly.entity_id
_entity_poly.type
_entity_poly.pdbx_seq_one_letter_code
_entity_poly.pdbx_strand_id
1 'polypeptide(L)'
;SKQCENTGSGIGLHLAKEYINLLHGKIEVTSIANRGTTFTICLPTNLHPQEKMAAKEDVQENNENDSSSISPNKPIILLVEDNTEFRNFLKEELNKWYQVIEAKEGLEGEKIAIERDPNLIISDVMMPIMNGIELCKRLKNNIQTSHIPIILLTARISDEDKMTGYEAGADSYLSKPFNFDILLTRIRKLIEQQENRKATFHRSIEVSPSSITITSLDEKLVQKALHCVEENMENPEYSVEKLAADIGMTRMSLYRKLQSITGQTPTEFIRSIRLKRAAQLLQNYQLSIVEITDMVGFNTPRYFTKCFKETFGILPSEYSNAHRKK
;
A
#
# COMPACT_ATOMS: atom_id res chain seq x y z
N SER A 1 26.44 -13.50 49.31
CA SER A 1 25.34 -14.03 48.50
C SER A 1 24.68 -12.88 47.73
N LYS A 2 25.06 -12.72 46.45
CA LYS A 2 24.38 -11.80 45.51
C LYS A 2 23.17 -12.55 44.94
N GLN A 3 21.97 -12.12 45.28
CA GLN A 3 20.74 -12.50 44.58
C GLN A 3 20.78 -11.84 43.19
N CYS A 4 20.93 -12.66 42.15
CA CYS A 4 20.60 -12.24 40.80
C CYS A 4 19.07 -12.20 40.69
N GLU A 5 18.50 -11.01 40.67
CA GLU A 5 17.12 -10.77 40.21
C GLU A 5 17.09 -10.97 38.70
N ASN A 6 16.89 -12.20 38.26
CA ASN A 6 16.49 -12.49 36.88
C ASN A 6 15.00 -12.24 36.73
N THR A 7 14.62 -11.04 36.42
CA THR A 7 13.27 -10.71 35.92
C THR A 7 13.11 -11.20 34.49
N GLY A 8 12.99 -12.51 34.35
CA GLY A 8 12.49 -13.09 33.08
C GLY A 8 11.03 -12.65 32.90
N SER A 9 10.70 -12.03 31.77
CA SER A 9 9.37 -11.45 31.48
C SER A 9 8.20 -12.44 31.46
N GLY A 10 8.42 -13.73 31.77
CA GLY A 10 7.40 -14.78 31.72
C GLY A 10 6.76 -15.06 30.35
N ILE A 11 7.05 -14.25 29.36
CA ILE A 11 6.43 -14.26 28.03
C ILE A 11 6.89 -15.47 27.22
N GLY A 12 8.16 -15.91 27.34
CA GLY A 12 8.70 -16.99 26.52
C GLY A 12 7.97 -18.32 26.70
N LEU A 13 7.64 -18.69 27.95
CA LEU A 13 6.93 -19.94 28.25
C LEU A 13 5.46 -19.88 27.80
N HIS A 14 4.84 -18.74 27.94
CA HIS A 14 3.47 -18.50 27.44
C HIS A 14 3.43 -18.61 25.92
N LEU A 15 4.38 -18.01 25.24
CA LEU A 15 4.51 -18.09 23.78
C LEU A 15 4.73 -19.53 23.30
N ALA A 16 5.63 -20.27 23.96
CA ALA A 16 5.87 -21.67 23.66
C ALA A 16 4.61 -22.52 23.83
N LYS A 17 3.81 -22.28 24.87
CA LYS A 17 2.54 -22.97 25.10
C LYS A 17 1.54 -22.67 23.97
N GLU A 18 1.42 -21.41 23.55
CA GLU A 18 0.53 -21.02 22.46
C GLU A 18 0.93 -21.66 21.11
N TYR A 19 2.23 -21.71 20.80
CA TYR A 19 2.71 -22.40 19.58
C TYR A 19 2.44 -23.90 19.63
N ILE A 20 2.63 -24.54 20.78
CA ILE A 20 2.34 -25.97 20.96
C ILE A 20 0.85 -26.24 20.80
N ASN A 21 -0.01 -25.38 21.35
CA ASN A 21 -1.46 -25.46 21.17
C ASN A 21 -1.89 -25.27 19.70
N LEU A 22 -1.27 -24.32 18.97
CA LEU A 22 -1.51 -24.12 17.53
C LEU A 22 -1.14 -25.35 16.69
N LEU A 23 -0.13 -26.11 17.14
CA LEU A 23 0.27 -27.38 16.54
C LEU A 23 -0.56 -28.57 17.06
N HIS A 24 -1.67 -28.30 17.77
CA HIS A 24 -2.50 -29.34 18.41
C HIS A 24 -1.71 -30.23 19.37
N GLY A 25 -0.60 -29.71 19.90
CA GLY A 25 0.26 -30.39 20.87
C GLY A 25 -0.13 -30.08 22.32
N LYS A 26 0.59 -30.69 23.25
CA LYS A 26 0.42 -30.52 24.70
C LYS A 26 1.77 -30.24 25.36
N ILE A 27 1.82 -29.27 26.26
CA ILE A 27 2.98 -29.01 27.10
C ILE A 27 2.64 -29.24 28.59
N GLU A 28 3.45 -30.00 29.26
CA GLU A 28 3.34 -30.28 30.69
C GLU A 28 4.64 -29.87 31.39
N VAL A 29 4.53 -29.38 32.62
CA VAL A 29 5.67 -29.02 33.45
C VAL A 29 5.61 -29.74 34.78
N THR A 30 6.72 -30.35 35.18
CA THR A 30 6.93 -30.92 36.49
C THR A 30 8.17 -30.30 37.11
N SER A 31 8.04 -29.75 38.33
CA SER A 31 9.14 -29.12 39.03
C SER A 31 9.24 -29.67 40.46
N ILE A 32 10.44 -30.06 40.82
CA ILE A 32 10.76 -30.54 42.18
C ILE A 32 11.81 -29.60 42.78
N ALA A 33 11.49 -28.99 43.92
CA ALA A 33 12.40 -28.09 44.60
C ALA A 33 13.77 -28.74 44.82
N ASN A 34 14.85 -28.04 44.46
CA ASN A 34 16.26 -28.49 44.50
C ASN A 34 16.61 -29.69 43.59
N ARG A 35 15.70 -30.17 42.76
CA ARG A 35 15.96 -31.24 41.77
C ARG A 35 15.81 -30.80 40.31
N GLY A 36 15.20 -29.67 40.07
CA GLY A 36 15.05 -29.11 38.71
C GLY A 36 13.61 -29.10 38.18
N THR A 37 13.47 -28.61 36.96
CA THR A 37 12.20 -28.51 36.23
C THR A 37 12.30 -29.28 34.94
N THR A 38 11.30 -30.10 34.64
CA THR A 38 11.18 -30.86 33.38
C THR A 38 9.98 -30.34 32.62
N PHE A 39 10.18 -29.98 31.34
CA PHE A 39 9.13 -29.66 30.41
C PHE A 39 8.95 -30.84 29.45
N THR A 40 7.73 -31.33 29.34
CA THR A 40 7.36 -32.40 28.38
C THR A 40 6.48 -31.80 27.30
N ILE A 41 6.91 -31.89 26.05
CA ILE A 41 6.17 -31.41 24.86
C ILE A 41 5.75 -32.61 24.03
N CYS A 42 4.44 -32.77 23.82
CA CYS A 42 3.87 -33.77 22.95
C CYS A 42 3.29 -33.11 21.71
N LEU A 43 3.81 -33.43 20.52
CA LEU A 43 3.28 -32.96 19.24
C LEU A 43 2.68 -34.14 18.46
N PRO A 44 1.54 -33.96 17.76
CA PRO A 44 0.99 -35.01 16.90
C PRO A 44 1.94 -35.27 15.72
N THR A 45 2.26 -36.54 15.46
CA THR A 45 3.17 -36.96 14.37
C THR A 45 2.50 -36.98 13.00
N ASN A 46 1.18 -36.67 12.89
CA ASN A 46 0.42 -36.71 11.64
C ASN A 46 0.45 -35.41 10.84
N LEU A 47 1.52 -34.61 10.97
CA LEU A 47 1.80 -33.49 10.10
C LEU A 47 2.45 -33.95 8.79
N HIS A 48 1.83 -34.92 8.11
CA HIS A 48 2.14 -35.13 6.69
C HIS A 48 1.45 -34.00 5.92
N PRO A 49 2.15 -33.26 5.07
CA PRO A 49 1.49 -32.47 4.06
C PRO A 49 0.62 -33.43 3.26
N GLN A 50 -0.68 -33.20 3.18
CA GLN A 50 -1.50 -33.92 2.23
C GLN A 50 -0.92 -33.64 0.85
N GLU A 51 -0.19 -34.61 0.31
CA GLU A 51 0.11 -34.66 -1.09
C GLU A 51 -1.25 -34.70 -1.81
N LYS A 52 -1.64 -33.55 -2.33
CA LYS A 52 -2.69 -33.53 -3.34
C LYS A 52 -2.16 -34.37 -4.49
N MET A 53 -2.75 -35.54 -4.65
CA MET A 53 -2.54 -36.38 -5.83
C MET A 53 -2.73 -35.50 -7.06
N ALA A 54 -1.63 -35.14 -7.67
CA ALA A 54 -1.62 -34.53 -8.99
C ALA A 54 -2.02 -35.64 -9.96
N ALA A 55 -3.20 -35.49 -10.56
CA ALA A 55 -3.55 -36.21 -11.78
C ALA A 55 -2.48 -35.89 -12.81
N LYS A 56 -1.80 -36.89 -13.28
CA LYS A 56 -0.88 -36.83 -14.43
C LYS A 56 -1.74 -36.53 -15.66
N GLU A 57 -1.58 -35.34 -16.20
CA GLU A 57 -1.82 -35.08 -17.62
C GLU A 57 -0.47 -34.83 -18.27
N ASP A 58 -0.12 -35.73 -19.17
CA ASP A 58 1.01 -35.62 -20.08
C ASP A 58 0.80 -34.40 -20.97
N VAL A 59 1.68 -33.40 -20.85
CA VAL A 59 1.82 -32.36 -21.88
C VAL A 59 3.26 -32.30 -22.27
N GLN A 60 3.47 -32.60 -23.54
CA GLN A 60 4.69 -32.61 -24.30
C GLN A 60 5.47 -31.31 -24.19
N GLU A 61 6.78 -31.45 -24.01
CA GLU A 61 7.77 -30.42 -24.29
C GLU A 61 7.64 -29.96 -25.76
N ASN A 62 7.38 -28.70 -25.95
CA ASN A 62 7.79 -27.99 -27.15
C ASN A 62 8.53 -26.72 -26.73
N ASN A 63 9.85 -26.79 -26.93
CA ASN A 63 10.69 -25.61 -27.05
C ASN A 63 10.17 -24.77 -28.22
N GLU A 64 10.01 -23.47 -27.98
CA GLU A 64 10.60 -22.44 -28.83
C GLU A 64 10.33 -21.03 -28.26
N ASN A 65 11.40 -20.28 -28.24
CA ASN A 65 11.52 -18.86 -27.96
C ASN A 65 10.32 -18.03 -28.41
N ASP A 66 9.72 -17.27 -27.49
CA ASP A 66 9.50 -15.87 -27.81
C ASP A 66 9.40 -15.01 -26.55
N SER A 67 9.96 -13.85 -26.67
CA SER A 67 10.24 -12.81 -25.72
C SER A 67 8.98 -12.15 -25.13
N SER A 68 9.11 -11.73 -23.86
CA SER A 68 8.33 -10.70 -23.19
C SER A 68 6.87 -11.03 -22.83
N SER A 69 6.65 -12.00 -21.93
CA SER A 69 5.54 -11.91 -20.98
C SER A 69 5.98 -11.07 -19.80
N ILE A 70 5.53 -9.83 -19.73
CA ILE A 70 5.60 -8.98 -18.53
C ILE A 70 4.80 -9.71 -17.46
N SER A 71 5.51 -10.43 -16.58
CA SER A 71 4.93 -10.94 -15.34
C SER A 71 4.30 -9.75 -14.61
N PRO A 72 3.05 -9.80 -14.16
CA PRO A 72 2.49 -8.71 -13.37
C PRO A 72 3.43 -8.45 -12.21
N ASN A 73 3.98 -7.22 -12.16
CA ASN A 73 4.98 -6.82 -11.19
C ASN A 73 4.39 -7.05 -9.80
N LYS A 74 4.92 -8.03 -9.04
CA LYS A 74 4.41 -8.35 -7.70
C LYS A 74 4.46 -7.10 -6.83
N PRO A 75 3.41 -6.79 -6.04
CA PRO A 75 3.46 -5.66 -5.11
C PRO A 75 4.66 -5.77 -4.18
N ILE A 76 5.30 -4.64 -3.91
CA ILE A 76 6.50 -4.54 -3.05
C ILE A 76 6.07 -4.35 -1.61
N ILE A 77 6.55 -5.20 -0.71
CA ILE A 77 6.35 -5.08 0.74
C ILE A 77 7.70 -4.78 1.39
N LEU A 78 7.77 -3.74 2.21
CA LEU A 78 8.88 -3.49 3.10
C LEU A 78 8.62 -4.15 4.45
N LEU A 79 9.48 -5.08 4.83
CA LEU A 79 9.46 -5.78 6.12
C LEU A 79 10.55 -5.22 7.02
N VAL A 80 10.16 -4.62 8.15
CA VAL A 80 11.06 -4.02 9.15
C VAL A 80 10.97 -4.83 10.43
N GLU A 81 12.02 -5.58 10.76
CA GLU A 81 12.06 -6.52 11.89
C GLU A 81 13.51 -6.73 12.32
N ASP A 82 13.83 -6.55 13.59
CA ASP A 82 15.20 -6.69 14.09
C ASP A 82 15.59 -8.15 14.31
N ASN A 83 14.65 -9.02 14.67
CA ASN A 83 14.90 -10.46 14.83
C ASN A 83 15.13 -11.12 13.46
N THR A 84 16.37 -11.57 13.24
CA THR A 84 16.78 -12.15 11.96
C THR A 84 16.03 -13.44 11.59
N GLU A 85 15.74 -14.31 12.56
CA GLU A 85 15.04 -15.59 12.33
C GLU A 85 13.59 -15.32 11.94
N PHE A 86 12.91 -14.45 12.66
CA PHE A 86 11.52 -14.10 12.39
C PHE A 86 11.38 -13.30 11.08
N ARG A 87 12.32 -12.39 10.79
CA ARG A 87 12.38 -11.67 9.52
C ARG A 87 12.54 -12.62 8.32
N ASN A 88 13.48 -13.59 8.42
CA ASN A 88 13.68 -14.59 7.36
C ASN A 88 12.44 -15.45 7.15
N PHE A 89 11.81 -15.92 8.22
CA PHE A 89 10.57 -16.68 8.15
C PHE A 89 9.45 -15.90 7.43
N LEU A 90 9.19 -14.67 7.85
CA LEU A 90 8.16 -13.83 7.20
C LEU A 90 8.50 -13.54 5.75
N LYS A 91 9.77 -13.27 5.44
CA LYS A 91 10.23 -13.05 4.07
C LYS A 91 9.98 -14.26 3.17
N GLU A 92 10.34 -15.47 3.60
CA GLU A 92 10.14 -16.70 2.83
C GLU A 92 8.65 -16.91 2.54
N GLU A 93 7.79 -16.76 3.53
CA GLU A 93 6.36 -16.93 3.39
C GLU A 93 5.73 -15.85 2.48
N LEU A 94 6.11 -14.57 2.67
CA LEU A 94 5.56 -13.46 1.89
C LEU A 94 6.06 -13.45 0.43
N ASN A 95 7.30 -13.91 0.16
CA ASN A 95 7.86 -13.96 -1.20
C ASN A 95 7.09 -14.86 -2.16
N LYS A 96 6.27 -15.78 -1.65
CA LYS A 96 5.35 -16.59 -2.46
C LYS A 96 4.38 -15.70 -3.25
N TRP A 97 3.97 -14.55 -2.70
CA TRP A 97 2.93 -13.66 -3.21
C TRP A 97 3.40 -12.27 -3.61
N TYR A 98 4.43 -11.74 -2.92
CA TYR A 98 4.90 -10.36 -2.99
C TYR A 98 6.40 -10.31 -3.27
N GLN A 99 6.91 -9.13 -3.63
CA GLN A 99 8.33 -8.85 -3.62
C GLN A 99 8.68 -8.24 -2.25
N VAL A 100 9.50 -8.91 -1.44
CA VAL A 100 9.84 -8.44 -0.10
C VAL A 100 11.21 -7.77 -0.09
N ILE A 101 11.24 -6.54 0.45
CA ILE A 101 12.45 -5.78 0.79
C ILE A 101 12.56 -5.77 2.32
N GLU A 102 13.77 -5.93 2.84
CA GLU A 102 14.01 -6.04 4.27
C GLU A 102 14.68 -4.79 4.84
N ALA A 103 14.38 -4.49 6.09
CA ALA A 103 15.13 -3.58 6.94
C ALA A 103 15.27 -4.19 8.33
N LYS A 104 16.41 -3.95 9.00
CA LYS A 104 16.71 -4.52 10.32
C LYS A 104 16.29 -3.62 11.47
N GLU A 105 16.03 -2.35 11.18
CA GLU A 105 15.69 -1.33 12.16
C GLU A 105 14.87 -0.19 11.55
N GLY A 106 14.24 0.65 12.39
CA GLY A 106 13.35 1.71 11.93
C GLY A 106 14.02 2.73 11.03
N LEU A 107 15.28 3.15 11.31
CA LEU A 107 16.00 4.13 10.48
C LEU A 107 16.29 3.62 9.07
N GLU A 108 16.69 2.35 8.95
CA GLU A 108 16.88 1.69 7.66
C GLU A 108 15.53 1.58 6.91
N GLY A 109 14.48 1.22 7.64
CA GLY A 109 13.11 1.15 7.12
C GLY A 109 12.61 2.49 6.56
N GLU A 110 12.83 3.59 7.28
CA GLU A 110 12.49 4.95 6.83
C GLU A 110 13.19 5.30 5.51
N LYS A 111 14.51 5.06 5.43
CA LYS A 111 15.30 5.33 4.23
C LYS A 111 14.82 4.52 3.02
N ILE A 112 14.62 3.22 3.22
CA ILE A 112 14.16 2.31 2.14
C ILE A 112 12.74 2.70 1.70
N ALA A 113 11.84 3.08 2.62
CA ALA A 113 10.49 3.52 2.27
C ALA A 113 10.51 4.74 1.34
N ILE A 114 11.37 5.73 1.61
CA ILE A 114 11.53 6.92 0.77
C ILE A 114 12.15 6.58 -0.60
N GLU A 115 13.15 5.70 -0.63
CA GLU A 115 13.88 5.36 -1.86
C GLU A 115 13.10 4.44 -2.79
N ARG A 116 12.38 3.45 -2.24
CA ARG A 116 11.77 2.35 -2.99
C ARG A 116 10.26 2.45 -3.17
N ASP A 117 9.58 3.32 -2.41
CA ASP A 117 8.13 3.54 -2.46
C ASP A 117 7.33 2.22 -2.44
N PRO A 118 7.41 1.42 -1.35
CA PRO A 118 6.74 0.12 -1.28
C PRO A 118 5.22 0.28 -1.24
N ASN A 119 4.49 -0.73 -1.72
CA ASN A 119 3.03 -0.75 -1.69
C ASN A 119 2.46 -0.90 -0.27
N LEU A 120 3.24 -1.49 0.66
CA LEU A 120 2.85 -1.70 2.05
C LEU A 120 4.09 -1.91 2.92
N ILE A 121 4.02 -1.45 4.16
CA ILE A 121 5.06 -1.65 5.17
C ILE A 121 4.52 -2.56 6.29
N ILE A 122 5.31 -3.55 6.68
CA ILE A 122 5.09 -4.36 7.88
C ILE A 122 6.25 -4.06 8.81
N SER A 123 5.97 -3.58 10.02
CA SER A 123 7.02 -3.24 10.99
C SER A 123 6.74 -3.85 12.35
N ASP A 124 7.77 -4.43 12.97
CA ASP A 124 7.70 -4.69 14.40
C ASP A 124 7.61 -3.37 15.19
N VAL A 125 6.89 -3.39 16.28
CA VAL A 125 6.81 -2.26 17.23
C VAL A 125 8.08 -2.18 18.08
N MET A 126 8.59 -3.31 18.54
CA MET A 126 9.68 -3.37 19.53
C MET A 126 11.03 -3.57 18.83
N MET A 127 11.64 -2.48 18.35
CA MET A 127 12.96 -2.49 17.74
C MET A 127 13.91 -1.52 18.44
N PRO A 128 15.24 -1.78 18.41
CA PRO A 128 16.25 -0.87 18.95
C PRO A 128 16.33 0.41 18.11
N ILE A 129 16.90 1.47 18.67
CA ILE A 129 17.16 2.77 18.06
C ILE A 129 15.88 3.52 17.71
N MET A 130 15.09 3.02 16.77
CA MET A 130 13.79 3.58 16.36
C MET A 130 12.75 2.46 16.38
N ASN A 131 11.75 2.58 17.26
CA ASN A 131 10.64 1.64 17.33
C ASN A 131 9.64 1.82 16.18
N GLY A 132 8.80 0.81 15.92
CA GLY A 132 7.85 0.83 14.81
C GLY A 132 6.78 1.91 14.90
N ILE A 133 6.42 2.37 16.11
CA ILE A 133 5.47 3.48 16.30
C ILE A 133 6.10 4.80 15.85
N GLU A 134 7.34 5.06 16.24
CA GLU A 134 8.09 6.24 15.81
C GLU A 134 8.31 6.23 14.29
N LEU A 135 8.70 5.08 13.73
CA LEU A 135 8.80 4.90 12.29
C LEU A 135 7.47 5.23 11.59
N CYS A 136 6.35 4.70 12.09
CA CYS A 136 5.01 4.97 11.56
C CYS A 136 4.69 6.47 11.58
N LYS A 137 4.90 7.15 12.71
CA LYS A 137 4.69 8.60 12.84
C LYS A 137 5.50 9.39 11.82
N ARG A 138 6.78 9.08 11.64
CA ARG A 138 7.64 9.76 10.67
C ARG A 138 7.17 9.55 9.25
N LEU A 139 6.87 8.32 8.88
CA LEU A 139 6.41 7.98 7.53
C LEU A 139 5.05 8.63 7.22
N LYS A 140 4.10 8.64 8.17
CA LYS A 140 2.78 9.25 7.98
C LYS A 140 2.82 10.78 7.96
N ASN A 141 3.82 11.40 8.60
CA ASN A 141 4.04 12.85 8.56
C ASN A 141 4.93 13.31 7.38
N ASN A 142 5.52 12.39 6.64
CA ASN A 142 6.31 12.72 5.46
C ASN A 142 5.43 12.63 4.20
N ILE A 143 5.34 13.73 3.45
CA ILE A 143 4.52 13.83 2.24
C ILE A 143 4.88 12.77 1.18
N GLN A 144 6.11 12.28 1.16
CA GLN A 144 6.54 11.26 0.20
C GLN A 144 6.03 9.86 0.53
N THR A 145 5.79 9.55 1.82
CA THR A 145 5.49 8.20 2.30
C THR A 145 4.13 8.08 3.00
N SER A 146 3.43 9.21 3.25
CA SER A 146 2.15 9.25 3.99
C SER A 146 1.06 8.33 3.41
N HIS A 147 1.07 8.09 2.10
CA HIS A 147 0.10 7.24 1.40
C HIS A 147 0.34 5.73 1.60
N ILE A 148 1.53 5.34 2.07
CA ILE A 148 1.89 3.93 2.21
C ILE A 148 1.17 3.34 3.43
N PRO A 149 0.38 2.26 3.28
CA PRO A 149 -0.25 1.60 4.41
C PRO A 149 0.78 0.87 5.27
N ILE A 150 0.58 0.92 6.59
CA ILE A 150 1.49 0.36 7.59
C ILE A 150 0.75 -0.62 8.49
N ILE A 151 1.26 -1.86 8.57
CA ILE A 151 0.84 -2.87 9.54
C ILE A 151 1.90 -2.93 10.64
N LEU A 152 1.49 -2.71 11.89
CA LEU A 152 2.37 -2.87 13.05
C LEU A 152 2.18 -4.24 13.70
N LEU A 153 3.28 -4.94 13.92
CA LEU A 153 3.34 -6.20 14.65
C LEU A 153 3.75 -5.90 16.10
N THR A 154 3.00 -6.36 17.07
CA THR A 154 3.25 -6.05 18.49
C THR A 154 3.20 -7.28 19.38
N ALA A 155 4.10 -7.38 20.36
CA ALA A 155 4.05 -8.41 21.40
C ALA A 155 3.06 -8.05 22.54
N ARG A 156 2.57 -6.80 22.62
CA ARG A 156 1.68 -6.32 23.68
C ARG A 156 0.26 -6.13 23.17
N ILE A 157 -0.70 -6.51 24.00
CA ILE A 157 -2.15 -6.46 23.72
C ILE A 157 -2.83 -5.35 24.52
N SER A 158 -2.08 -4.47 25.24
CA SER A 158 -2.74 -3.41 26.00
C SER A 158 -3.54 -2.49 25.09
N ASP A 159 -4.72 -2.11 25.52
CA ASP A 159 -5.56 -1.19 24.74
C ASP A 159 -4.91 0.19 24.61
N GLU A 160 -4.05 0.58 25.54
CA GLU A 160 -3.23 1.79 25.51
C GLU A 160 -2.19 1.75 24.37
N ASP A 161 -1.52 0.60 24.18
CA ASP A 161 -0.54 0.44 23.07
C ASP A 161 -1.22 0.47 21.70
N LYS A 162 -2.43 -0.09 21.59
CA LYS A 162 -3.23 0.01 20.37
C LYS A 162 -3.65 1.45 20.09
N MET A 163 -4.12 2.19 21.09
CA MET A 163 -4.50 3.59 20.93
C MET A 163 -3.31 4.43 20.49
N THR A 164 -2.15 4.29 21.12
CA THR A 164 -0.93 5.01 20.74
C THR A 164 -0.54 4.76 19.31
N GLY A 165 -0.77 3.60 18.80
CA GLY A 165 -0.43 3.26 17.43
C GLY A 165 -1.47 3.70 16.41
N TYR A 166 -2.76 3.66 16.74
CA TYR A 166 -3.78 4.29 15.89
C TYR A 166 -3.56 5.80 15.82
N GLU A 167 -3.18 6.44 16.93
CA GLU A 167 -2.77 7.85 16.97
C GLU A 167 -1.49 8.09 16.13
N ALA A 168 -0.61 7.11 15.98
CA ALA A 168 0.53 7.16 15.09
C ALA A 168 0.15 7.05 13.60
N GLY A 169 -1.11 6.74 13.28
CA GLY A 169 -1.63 6.64 11.92
C GLY A 169 -1.41 5.26 11.27
N ALA A 170 -1.16 4.20 12.02
CA ALA A 170 -1.06 2.85 11.48
C ALA A 170 -2.42 2.37 10.93
N ASP A 171 -2.40 1.72 9.77
CA ASP A 171 -3.62 1.24 9.10
C ASP A 171 -4.10 -0.10 9.68
N SER A 172 -3.22 -0.85 10.32
CA SER A 172 -3.55 -2.12 10.98
C SER A 172 -2.57 -2.47 12.09
N TYR A 173 -3.10 -3.18 13.09
CA TYR A 173 -2.34 -3.77 14.20
C TYR A 173 -2.53 -5.27 14.23
N LEU A 174 -1.46 -6.02 14.48
CA LEU A 174 -1.51 -7.46 14.65
C LEU A 174 -0.64 -7.88 15.84
N SER A 175 -1.25 -8.53 16.84
CA SER A 175 -0.53 -9.00 18.02
C SER A 175 0.21 -10.32 17.75
N LYS A 176 1.46 -10.39 18.18
CA LYS A 176 2.24 -11.63 18.19
C LYS A 176 1.84 -12.46 19.45
N PRO A 177 1.60 -13.79 19.34
CA PRO A 177 1.63 -14.60 18.14
C PRO A 177 0.37 -14.41 17.27
N PHE A 178 0.51 -14.50 15.95
CA PHE A 178 -0.60 -14.37 15.01
C PHE A 178 -0.64 -15.52 14.01
N ASN A 179 -1.83 -15.77 13.46
CA ASN A 179 -1.98 -16.65 12.32
C ASN A 179 -1.53 -15.90 11.05
N PHE A 180 -0.65 -16.51 10.26
CA PHE A 180 -0.11 -15.95 9.02
C PHE A 180 -1.21 -15.62 8.00
N ASP A 181 -2.28 -16.40 7.91
CA ASP A 181 -3.41 -16.14 7.02
C ASP A 181 -4.15 -14.84 7.35
N ILE A 182 -4.17 -14.46 8.64
CA ILE A 182 -4.74 -13.18 9.09
C ILE A 182 -3.86 -12.03 8.57
N LEU A 183 -2.54 -12.15 8.65
CA LEU A 183 -1.61 -11.17 8.11
C LEU A 183 -1.80 -11.04 6.59
N LEU A 184 -1.83 -12.15 5.84
CA LEU A 184 -2.07 -12.15 4.40
C LEU A 184 -3.40 -11.48 4.04
N THR A 185 -4.46 -11.77 4.78
CA THR A 185 -5.78 -11.18 4.55
C THR A 185 -5.75 -9.66 4.74
N ARG A 186 -5.04 -9.15 5.76
CA ARG A 186 -4.89 -7.71 6.00
C ARG A 186 -4.08 -7.04 4.90
N ILE A 187 -2.98 -7.65 4.47
CA ILE A 187 -2.16 -7.15 3.36
C ILE A 187 -3.01 -7.01 2.10
N ARG A 188 -3.73 -8.09 1.71
CA ARG A 188 -4.60 -8.08 0.52
C ARG A 188 -5.64 -6.97 0.58
N LYS A 189 -6.35 -6.84 1.71
CA LYS A 189 -7.37 -5.79 1.89
C LYS A 189 -6.80 -4.37 1.76
N LEU A 190 -5.63 -4.10 2.33
CA LEU A 190 -5.02 -2.78 2.25
C LEU A 190 -4.57 -2.44 0.83
N ILE A 191 -3.97 -3.39 0.11
CA ILE A 191 -3.58 -3.22 -1.30
C ILE A 191 -4.83 -3.04 -2.18
N GLU A 192 -5.86 -3.86 -2.00
CA GLU A 192 -7.12 -3.74 -2.73
C GLU A 192 -7.81 -2.39 -2.50
N GLN A 193 -7.80 -1.88 -1.27
CA GLN A 193 -8.33 -0.56 -0.97
C GLN A 193 -7.58 0.56 -1.71
N GLN A 194 -6.25 0.45 -1.87
CA GLN A 194 -5.48 1.40 -2.67
C GLN A 194 -5.91 1.35 -4.15
N GLU A 195 -6.00 0.15 -4.73
CA GLU A 195 -6.40 0.00 -6.13
C GLU A 195 -7.84 0.50 -6.38
N ASN A 196 -8.76 0.27 -5.45
CA ASN A 196 -10.12 0.77 -5.53
C ASN A 196 -10.18 2.31 -5.49
N ARG A 197 -9.33 2.96 -4.69
CA ARG A 197 -9.23 4.44 -4.66
C ARG A 197 -8.72 4.99 -6.00
N LYS A 198 -7.68 4.37 -6.58
CA LYS A 198 -7.18 4.73 -7.91
C LYS A 198 -8.27 4.57 -8.98
N ALA A 199 -9.00 3.45 -8.96
CA ALA A 199 -10.11 3.21 -9.88
C ALA A 199 -11.24 4.25 -9.73
N THR A 200 -11.52 4.68 -8.50
CA THR A 200 -12.52 5.73 -8.22
C THR A 200 -12.11 7.06 -8.86
N PHE A 201 -10.83 7.45 -8.74
CA PHE A 201 -10.33 8.66 -9.37
C PHE A 201 -10.52 8.64 -10.89
N HIS A 202 -10.29 7.50 -11.53
CA HIS A 202 -10.46 7.36 -12.98
C HIS A 202 -11.92 7.51 -13.43
N ARG A 203 -12.86 6.98 -12.66
CA ARG A 203 -14.29 6.91 -13.05
C ARG A 203 -15.07 8.18 -12.75
N SER A 204 -14.73 8.90 -11.70
CA SER A 204 -15.49 10.06 -11.24
C SER A 204 -15.22 11.29 -12.13
N ILE A 205 -16.27 11.95 -12.63
CA ILE A 205 -16.17 13.25 -13.33
C ILE A 205 -15.82 14.35 -12.30
N GLU A 206 -16.48 14.31 -11.14
CA GLU A 206 -16.13 15.19 -10.00
C GLU A 206 -15.17 14.45 -9.08
N VAL A 207 -14.03 15.06 -8.80
CA VAL A 207 -13.01 14.50 -7.91
C VAL A 207 -13.15 15.12 -6.53
N SER A 208 -13.56 14.30 -5.56
CA SER A 208 -13.45 14.65 -4.15
C SER A 208 -12.12 14.11 -3.61
N PRO A 209 -11.17 14.97 -3.21
CA PRO A 209 -9.87 14.52 -2.70
C PRO A 209 -9.99 13.55 -1.54
N SER A 210 -10.93 13.75 -0.64
CA SER A 210 -11.18 12.87 0.52
C SER A 210 -11.57 11.43 0.14
N SER A 211 -12.13 11.22 -1.05
CA SER A 211 -12.52 9.87 -1.51
C SER A 211 -11.36 9.01 -2.00
N ILE A 212 -10.21 9.63 -2.31
CA ILE A 212 -9.05 8.96 -2.92
C ILE A 212 -7.80 8.99 -2.06
N THR A 213 -7.80 9.72 -0.94
CA THR A 213 -6.63 9.89 -0.07
C THR A 213 -6.78 9.13 1.24
N ILE A 214 -5.64 8.81 1.88
CA ILE A 214 -5.58 8.10 3.16
C ILE A 214 -5.36 9.08 4.30
N THR A 215 -4.52 10.09 4.07
CA THR A 215 -4.12 11.05 5.09
C THR A 215 -4.55 12.46 4.73
N SER A 216 -4.69 13.31 5.75
CA SER A 216 -4.96 14.74 5.55
C SER A 216 -3.87 15.46 4.76
N LEU A 217 -2.62 14.97 4.79
CA LEU A 217 -1.53 15.49 3.99
C LEU A 217 -1.72 15.20 2.51
N ASP A 218 -2.13 13.97 2.19
CA ASP A 218 -2.44 13.55 0.82
C ASP A 218 -3.63 14.32 0.26
N GLU A 219 -4.66 14.52 1.09
CA GLU A 219 -5.84 15.31 0.71
C GLU A 219 -5.47 16.74 0.35
N LYS A 220 -4.69 17.43 1.20
CA LYS A 220 -4.20 18.78 0.93
C LYS A 220 -3.34 18.85 -0.32
N LEU A 221 -2.49 17.83 -0.56
CA LEU A 221 -1.68 17.78 -1.78
C LEU A 221 -2.55 17.65 -3.02
N VAL A 222 -3.50 16.72 -3.03
CA VAL A 222 -4.41 16.52 -4.18
C VAL A 222 -5.27 17.76 -4.39
N GLN A 223 -5.81 18.38 -3.33
CA GLN A 223 -6.55 19.64 -3.43
C GLN A 223 -5.70 20.75 -4.07
N LYS A 224 -4.45 20.91 -3.60
CA LYS A 224 -3.52 21.89 -4.17
C LYS A 224 -3.21 21.59 -5.63
N ALA A 225 -2.97 20.32 -5.98
CA ALA A 225 -2.71 19.92 -7.35
C ALA A 225 -3.90 20.18 -8.28
N LEU A 226 -5.12 19.88 -7.84
CA LEU A 226 -6.36 20.18 -8.56
C LEU A 226 -6.49 21.68 -8.79
N HIS A 227 -6.36 22.48 -7.73
CA HIS A 227 -6.45 23.94 -7.80
C HIS A 227 -5.43 24.57 -8.76
N CYS A 228 -4.16 24.12 -8.69
CA CYS A 228 -3.13 24.60 -9.62
C CYS A 228 -3.46 24.28 -11.09
N VAL A 229 -4.01 23.09 -11.37
CA VAL A 229 -4.43 22.75 -12.73
C VAL A 229 -5.66 23.55 -13.16
N GLU A 230 -6.62 23.79 -12.27
CA GLU A 230 -7.83 24.58 -12.53
C GLU A 230 -7.50 26.06 -12.82
N GLU A 231 -6.61 26.67 -12.03
CA GLU A 231 -6.15 28.04 -12.27
C GLU A 231 -5.38 28.21 -13.61
N ASN A 232 -4.76 27.13 -14.08
CA ASN A 232 -4.02 27.11 -15.33
C ASN A 232 -4.72 26.33 -16.43
N MET A 233 -6.06 26.21 -16.36
CA MET A 233 -6.85 25.35 -17.23
C MET A 233 -6.67 25.68 -18.72
N GLU A 234 -6.75 26.95 -19.07
CA GLU A 234 -6.69 27.44 -20.45
C GLU A 234 -5.26 27.50 -21.02
N ASN A 235 -4.24 27.36 -20.16
CA ASN A 235 -2.85 27.46 -20.58
C ASN A 235 -2.31 26.13 -21.11
N PRO A 236 -2.15 25.94 -22.44
CA PRO A 236 -1.66 24.68 -22.99
C PRO A 236 -0.20 24.37 -22.62
N GLU A 237 0.58 25.39 -22.23
CA GLU A 237 1.98 25.28 -21.84
C GLU A 237 2.16 25.00 -20.33
N TYR A 238 1.08 24.72 -19.60
CA TYR A 238 1.16 24.32 -18.20
C TYR A 238 1.70 22.89 -18.07
N SER A 239 2.96 22.80 -17.72
CA SER A 239 3.73 21.55 -17.73
C SER A 239 3.82 20.91 -16.35
N VAL A 240 4.33 19.66 -16.32
CA VAL A 240 4.62 18.92 -15.07
C VAL A 240 5.63 19.66 -14.20
N GLU A 241 6.60 20.33 -14.83
CA GLU A 241 7.63 21.12 -14.12
C GLU A 241 7.00 22.30 -13.38
N LYS A 242 6.04 22.99 -14.02
CA LYS A 242 5.30 24.10 -13.40
C LYS A 242 4.43 23.59 -12.25
N LEU A 243 3.66 22.51 -12.48
CA LEU A 243 2.87 21.90 -11.41
C LEU A 243 3.73 21.47 -10.21
N ALA A 244 4.89 20.86 -10.46
CA ALA A 244 5.80 20.45 -9.39
C ALA A 244 6.34 21.66 -8.60
N ALA A 245 6.69 22.76 -9.28
CA ALA A 245 7.14 23.99 -8.66
C ALA A 245 6.03 24.64 -7.81
N ASP A 246 4.80 24.74 -8.33
CA ASP A 246 3.65 25.32 -7.64
C ASP A 246 3.28 24.54 -6.37
N ILE A 247 3.40 23.21 -6.42
CA ILE A 247 3.17 22.34 -5.26
C ILE A 247 4.34 22.44 -4.25
N GLY A 248 5.56 22.75 -4.71
CA GLY A 248 6.77 22.79 -3.91
C GLY A 248 7.45 21.42 -3.80
N MET A 249 7.37 20.60 -4.86
CA MET A 249 7.96 19.27 -4.95
C MET A 249 8.94 19.15 -6.11
N THR A 250 9.84 18.16 -6.03
CA THR A 250 10.61 17.77 -7.20
C THR A 250 9.70 17.00 -8.19
N ARG A 251 10.03 17.07 -9.48
CA ARG A 251 9.29 16.33 -10.52
C ARG A 251 9.18 14.83 -10.19
N MET A 252 10.26 14.24 -9.69
CA MET A 252 10.30 12.80 -9.35
C MET A 252 9.40 12.48 -8.14
N SER A 253 9.43 13.34 -7.10
CA SER A 253 8.56 13.16 -5.92
C SER A 253 7.09 13.32 -6.30
N LEU A 254 6.75 14.32 -7.13
CA LEU A 254 5.39 14.51 -7.65
C LEU A 254 4.93 13.30 -8.48
N TYR A 255 5.82 12.77 -9.36
CA TYR A 255 5.52 11.59 -10.17
C TYR A 255 5.13 10.41 -9.29
N ARG A 256 5.99 10.02 -8.35
CA ARG A 256 5.74 8.89 -7.44
C ARG A 256 4.45 9.10 -6.64
N LYS A 257 4.27 10.31 -6.11
CA LYS A 257 3.12 10.60 -5.25
C LYS A 257 1.79 10.58 -5.99
N LEU A 258 1.68 11.20 -7.16
CA LEU A 258 0.46 11.14 -7.96
C LEU A 258 0.18 9.73 -8.47
N GLN A 259 1.21 9.01 -8.90
CA GLN A 259 1.09 7.62 -9.34
C GLN A 259 0.56 6.71 -8.22
N SER A 260 1.04 6.89 -6.99
CA SER A 260 0.60 6.09 -5.85
C SER A 260 -0.83 6.40 -5.39
N ILE A 261 -1.24 7.67 -5.40
CA ILE A 261 -2.58 8.08 -4.95
C ILE A 261 -3.63 7.88 -6.04
N THR A 262 -3.33 8.34 -7.26
CA THR A 262 -4.31 8.43 -8.36
C THR A 262 -4.15 7.34 -9.43
N GLY A 263 -3.04 6.61 -9.41
CA GLY A 263 -2.68 5.67 -10.48
C GLY A 263 -2.25 6.35 -11.78
N GLN A 264 -2.08 7.68 -11.80
CA GLN A 264 -1.77 8.46 -13.00
C GLN A 264 -0.40 9.13 -12.88
N THR A 265 0.30 9.21 -14.01
CA THR A 265 1.46 10.10 -14.13
C THR A 265 1.01 11.56 -14.02
N PRO A 266 1.87 12.51 -13.64
CA PRO A 266 1.50 13.93 -13.60
C PRO A 266 0.94 14.48 -14.92
N THR A 267 1.46 14.02 -16.05
CA THR A 267 0.94 14.39 -17.38
C THR A 267 -0.48 13.87 -17.59
N GLU A 268 -0.75 12.62 -17.22
CA GLU A 268 -2.08 12.04 -17.29
C GLU A 268 -3.03 12.69 -16.30
N PHE A 269 -2.56 13.07 -15.13
CA PHE A 269 -3.34 13.80 -14.12
C PHE A 269 -3.81 15.14 -14.67
N ILE A 270 -2.92 16.01 -15.17
CA ILE A 270 -3.30 17.28 -15.81
C ILE A 270 -4.31 17.05 -16.93
N ARG A 271 -4.03 16.10 -17.82
CA ARG A 271 -4.91 15.76 -18.93
C ARG A 271 -6.29 15.29 -18.46
N SER A 272 -6.35 14.43 -17.44
CA SER A 272 -7.61 13.89 -16.92
C SER A 272 -8.49 14.99 -16.32
N ILE A 273 -7.91 15.94 -15.59
CA ILE A 273 -8.66 17.09 -15.03
C ILE A 273 -9.22 17.96 -16.14
N ARG A 274 -8.42 18.28 -17.16
CA ARG A 274 -8.87 19.03 -18.35
C ARG A 274 -10.03 18.33 -19.06
N LEU A 275 -9.95 17.01 -19.26
CA LEU A 275 -11.01 16.23 -19.90
C LEU A 275 -12.28 16.15 -19.04
N LYS A 276 -12.16 16.04 -17.72
CA LYS A 276 -13.29 16.08 -16.79
C LYS A 276 -13.99 17.45 -16.84
N ARG A 277 -13.23 18.53 -16.91
CA ARG A 277 -13.77 19.88 -17.11
C ARG A 277 -14.49 20.02 -18.44
N ALA A 278 -13.91 19.49 -19.52
CA ALA A 278 -14.55 19.47 -20.83
C ALA A 278 -15.89 18.71 -20.82
N ALA A 279 -15.95 17.58 -20.12
CA ALA A 279 -17.21 16.82 -19.97
C ALA A 279 -18.29 17.63 -19.27
N GLN A 280 -17.95 18.39 -18.20
CA GLN A 280 -18.87 19.30 -17.53
C GLN A 280 -19.36 20.43 -18.46
N LEU A 281 -18.45 21.03 -19.25
CA LEU A 281 -18.81 22.08 -20.20
C LEU A 281 -19.75 21.56 -21.30
N LEU A 282 -19.49 20.35 -21.84
CA LEU A 282 -20.34 19.69 -22.83
C LEU A 282 -21.76 19.38 -22.30
N GLN A 283 -21.92 19.15 -21.00
CA GLN A 283 -23.24 18.89 -20.38
C GLN A 283 -24.05 20.15 -20.13
N ASN A 284 -23.38 21.23 -19.74
CA ASN A 284 -24.04 22.41 -19.18
C ASN A 284 -24.14 23.60 -20.14
N TYR A 285 -23.31 23.62 -21.22
CA TYR A 285 -23.21 24.78 -22.11
C TYR A 285 -23.33 24.40 -23.57
N GLN A 286 -23.82 25.36 -24.39
CA GLN A 286 -23.91 25.23 -25.86
C GLN A 286 -22.65 25.82 -26.53
N LEU A 287 -21.49 25.24 -26.22
CA LEU A 287 -20.23 25.64 -26.78
C LEU A 287 -19.82 24.72 -27.95
N SER A 288 -19.08 25.23 -28.88
CA SER A 288 -18.47 24.43 -29.94
C SER A 288 -17.31 23.61 -29.38
N ILE A 289 -16.97 22.52 -30.09
CA ILE A 289 -15.82 21.67 -29.71
C ILE A 289 -14.51 22.47 -29.73
N VAL A 290 -14.39 23.46 -30.61
CA VAL A 290 -13.21 24.34 -30.72
C VAL A 290 -13.10 25.20 -29.46
N GLU A 291 -14.18 25.90 -29.07
CA GLU A 291 -14.21 26.75 -27.89
C GLU A 291 -13.88 25.94 -26.63
N ILE A 292 -14.47 24.74 -26.48
CA ILE A 292 -14.16 23.87 -25.33
C ILE A 292 -12.69 23.44 -25.35
N THR A 293 -12.12 23.12 -26.54
CA THR A 293 -10.71 22.76 -26.66
C THR A 293 -9.80 23.84 -26.12
N ASP A 294 -10.06 25.09 -26.50
CA ASP A 294 -9.29 26.26 -26.04
C ASP A 294 -9.46 26.51 -24.54
N MET A 295 -10.70 26.47 -24.03
CA MET A 295 -11.01 26.67 -22.62
C MET A 295 -10.37 25.61 -21.68
N VAL A 296 -10.11 24.41 -22.18
CA VAL A 296 -9.48 23.35 -21.39
C VAL A 296 -8.00 23.13 -21.75
N GLY A 297 -7.40 24.06 -22.47
CA GLY A 297 -5.95 24.14 -22.72
C GLY A 297 -5.39 23.00 -23.56
N PHE A 298 -6.14 22.50 -24.56
CA PHE A 298 -5.60 21.60 -25.57
C PHE A 298 -5.14 22.36 -26.78
N ASN A 299 -3.99 22.02 -27.35
CA ASN A 299 -3.41 22.71 -28.51
C ASN A 299 -4.20 22.49 -29.81
N THR A 300 -4.93 21.40 -29.95
CA THR A 300 -5.71 21.11 -31.16
C THR A 300 -6.98 20.32 -30.87
N PRO A 301 -8.10 20.65 -31.55
CA PRO A 301 -9.36 19.91 -31.44
C PRO A 301 -9.24 18.42 -31.79
N ARG A 302 -8.34 18.08 -32.73
CA ARG A 302 -8.09 16.69 -33.12
C ARG A 302 -7.50 15.88 -32.00
N TYR A 303 -6.51 16.42 -31.29
CA TYR A 303 -5.87 15.74 -30.13
C TYR A 303 -6.83 15.67 -28.96
N PHE A 304 -7.56 16.74 -28.66
CA PHE A 304 -8.64 16.75 -27.68
C PHE A 304 -9.66 15.64 -27.91
N THR A 305 -10.24 15.58 -29.15
CA THR A 305 -11.25 14.57 -29.51
C THR A 305 -10.73 13.14 -29.33
N LYS A 306 -9.45 12.89 -29.69
CA LYS A 306 -8.82 11.60 -29.52
C LYS A 306 -8.74 11.24 -28.03
N CYS A 307 -8.18 12.11 -27.19
CA CYS A 307 -8.04 11.89 -25.74
C CYS A 307 -9.39 11.74 -25.04
N PHE A 308 -10.38 12.53 -25.44
CA PHE A 308 -11.73 12.46 -24.88
C PHE A 308 -12.39 11.11 -25.17
N LYS A 309 -12.30 10.64 -26.45
CA LYS A 309 -12.82 9.31 -26.84
C LYS A 309 -12.11 8.18 -26.10
N GLU A 310 -10.79 8.25 -25.93
CA GLU A 310 -10.02 7.26 -25.16
C GLU A 310 -10.45 7.21 -23.68
N THR A 311 -10.83 8.34 -23.10
CA THR A 311 -11.21 8.45 -21.68
C THR A 311 -12.68 8.10 -21.44
N PHE A 312 -13.61 8.57 -22.27
CA PHE A 312 -15.05 8.42 -22.06
C PHE A 312 -15.72 7.40 -22.99
N GLY A 313 -14.98 6.82 -23.94
CA GLY A 313 -15.47 5.79 -24.86
C GLY A 313 -16.26 6.30 -26.07
N ILE A 314 -16.70 7.56 -26.04
CA ILE A 314 -17.52 8.21 -27.10
C ILE A 314 -16.94 9.56 -27.51
N LEU A 315 -17.36 10.05 -28.66
CA LEU A 315 -16.92 11.36 -29.18
C LEU A 315 -17.49 12.51 -28.34
N PRO A 316 -16.80 13.67 -28.20
CA PRO A 316 -17.33 14.84 -27.50
C PRO A 316 -18.71 15.30 -27.99
N SER A 317 -18.98 15.25 -29.31
CA SER A 317 -20.27 15.58 -29.88
C SER A 317 -21.38 14.60 -29.48
N GLU A 318 -21.09 13.31 -29.45
CA GLU A 318 -22.02 12.27 -29.00
C GLU A 318 -22.29 12.40 -27.50
N TYR A 319 -21.24 12.68 -26.73
CA TYR A 319 -21.33 12.91 -25.29
C TYR A 319 -22.25 14.11 -24.96
N SER A 320 -22.06 15.24 -25.66
CA SER A 320 -22.91 16.43 -25.54
C SER A 320 -24.38 16.12 -25.84
N ASN A 321 -24.67 15.39 -26.92
CA ASN A 321 -26.03 15.01 -27.31
C ASN A 321 -26.70 14.07 -26.30
N ALA A 322 -25.94 13.13 -25.72
CA ALA A 322 -26.45 12.13 -24.77
C ALA A 322 -26.73 12.71 -23.37
N HIS A 323 -25.96 13.72 -22.94
CA HIS A 323 -25.98 14.23 -21.56
C HIS A 323 -26.51 15.68 -21.45
N ARG A 324 -26.91 16.31 -22.53
CA ARG A 324 -27.54 17.63 -22.48
C ARG A 324 -28.80 17.56 -21.63
N LYS A 325 -28.79 18.29 -20.50
CA LYS A 325 -30.01 18.55 -19.74
C LYS A 325 -30.91 19.38 -20.64
N LYS A 326 -32.11 18.87 -20.92
CA LYS A 326 -33.18 19.61 -21.64
C LYS A 326 -33.61 20.82 -20.84
#